data_290eca4d262d68e1451faa36d8558831
#
_entry.id   290eca4d262d68e1451faa36d8558831
#
_cell.length_a   1.000
_cell.length_b   1.000
_cell.length_c   1.000
_cell.angle_alpha   90.00
_cell.angle_beta   90.00
_cell.angle_gamma   90.00
#
_symmetry.space_group_name_H-M   'P 1'
#
loop_
_entity.id
_entity.type
_entity.pdbx_description
1 polymer ?
#
loop_
_entity_poly.entity_id
_entity_poly.type
_entity_poly.pdbx_seq_one_letter_code
_entity_poly.pdbx_strand_id
1 'polypeptide(L)'
;SDSVTLADAFAQSSNVVAVRLMQQVGSEKVIATARELGVRSPLPEGDPSLALGTSTMTLLELTSAYAGIAANALPVKPHAIAREEASFWQKLWDGPGRLSGGTHEDIESMLRRAINSGTGHAAMLPIANFGKTGTTQDSRDALFVGYAGDLVVGVWVGRDDNSPLGRVSGGTVPARIWRNFMLRALDIRQAPPPPAPRDPDIVEEPEPGEGEIIVEPDGATIMLPGGEVRIDRDGVSLQGPDYDAVRERVEEARQRAEERYERIRQRIEEERARAEEEAVR
;
A
#
# COMPACT_ATOMS: atom_id res chain seq x y z
N SER A 1 4.08 24.28 -11.90
CA SER A 1 5.20 23.56 -11.27
C SER A 1 4.73 23.12 -9.89
N ASP A 2 4.17 21.93 -9.86
CA ASP A 2 3.62 21.40 -8.62
C ASP A 2 4.78 20.94 -7.74
N SER A 3 5.00 21.69 -6.66
CA SER A 3 5.95 21.30 -5.63
C SER A 3 5.33 20.18 -4.80
N VAL A 4 6.01 19.04 -4.70
CA VAL A 4 5.62 17.90 -3.87
C VAL A 4 6.49 17.90 -2.63
N THR A 5 5.90 17.71 -1.44
CA THR A 5 6.68 17.56 -0.21
C THR A 5 7.45 16.24 -0.20
N LEU A 6 8.55 16.16 0.54
CA LEU A 6 9.31 14.91 0.68
C LEU A 6 8.43 13.79 1.26
N ALA A 7 7.59 14.12 2.23
CA ALA A 7 6.69 13.15 2.86
C ALA A 7 5.64 12.60 1.88
N ASP A 8 5.08 13.44 1.00
CA ASP A 8 4.15 12.98 -0.04
C ASP A 8 4.86 12.14 -1.09
N ALA A 9 6.03 12.58 -1.55
CA ALA A 9 6.82 11.82 -2.50
C ALA A 9 7.22 10.44 -1.97
N PHE A 10 7.60 10.35 -0.69
CA PHE A 10 7.89 9.10 -0.02
C PHE A 10 6.65 8.20 0.10
N ALA A 11 5.51 8.75 0.51
CA ALA A 11 4.25 8.03 0.64
C ALA A 11 3.78 7.42 -0.70
N GLN A 12 3.96 8.18 -1.79
CA GLN A 12 3.63 7.73 -3.16
C GLN A 12 4.77 6.96 -3.84
N SER A 13 5.88 6.73 -3.13
CA SER A 13 7.04 6.00 -3.69
C SER A 13 7.58 6.61 -4.98
N SER A 14 7.76 7.94 -5.03
CA SER A 14 8.20 8.68 -6.21
C SER A 14 9.65 8.38 -6.56
N ASN A 15 9.88 7.67 -7.64
CA ASN A 15 11.20 7.32 -8.14
C ASN A 15 12.05 8.56 -8.46
N VAL A 16 11.43 9.57 -9.07
CA VAL A 16 12.13 10.82 -9.46
C VAL A 16 12.68 11.55 -8.23
N VAL A 17 11.86 11.64 -7.17
CA VAL A 17 12.28 12.32 -5.93
C VAL A 17 13.35 11.50 -5.20
N ALA A 18 13.22 10.18 -5.15
CA ALA A 18 14.21 9.30 -4.52
C ALA A 18 15.59 9.44 -5.19
N VAL A 19 15.65 9.40 -6.52
CA VAL A 19 16.89 9.57 -7.28
C VAL A 19 17.49 10.96 -7.07
N ARG A 20 16.69 12.02 -7.15
CA ARG A 20 17.17 13.40 -6.92
C ARG A 20 17.70 13.59 -5.50
N LEU A 21 17.01 13.05 -4.49
CA LEU A 21 17.46 13.12 -3.10
C LEU A 21 18.80 12.40 -2.93
N MET A 22 18.93 11.20 -3.48
CA MET A 22 20.19 10.47 -3.43
C MET A 22 21.34 11.20 -4.13
N GLN A 23 21.09 11.85 -5.27
CA GLN A 23 22.08 12.67 -5.94
C GLN A 23 22.56 13.85 -5.08
N GLN A 24 21.67 14.46 -4.28
CA GLN A 24 22.04 15.55 -3.37
C GLN A 24 22.79 15.05 -2.13
N VAL A 25 22.40 13.90 -1.58
CA VAL A 25 23.00 13.32 -0.38
C VAL A 25 24.34 12.64 -0.69
N GLY A 26 24.43 11.99 -1.84
CA GLY A 26 25.53 11.15 -2.28
C GLY A 26 25.32 9.68 -1.93
N SER A 27 25.64 8.78 -2.89
CA SER A 27 25.47 7.32 -2.72
C SER A 27 26.29 6.75 -1.55
N GLU A 28 27.48 7.30 -1.32
CA GLU A 28 28.36 6.89 -0.21
C GLU A 28 27.66 7.02 1.16
N LYS A 29 26.99 8.15 1.41
CA LYS A 29 26.26 8.39 2.66
C LYS A 29 25.04 7.47 2.79
N VAL A 30 24.33 7.22 1.68
CA VAL A 30 23.21 6.28 1.64
C VAL A 30 23.69 4.87 1.99
N ILE A 31 24.80 4.43 1.38
CA ILE A 31 25.40 3.13 1.67
C ILE A 31 25.89 3.06 3.13
N ALA A 32 26.56 4.11 3.63
CA ALA A 32 26.99 4.15 5.03
C ALA A 32 25.82 3.99 6.00
N THR A 33 24.73 4.72 5.80
CA THR A 33 23.51 4.60 6.61
C THR A 33 22.89 3.21 6.49
N ALA A 34 22.86 2.61 5.31
CA ALA A 34 22.39 1.23 5.14
C ALA A 34 23.26 0.23 5.93
N ARG A 35 24.59 0.44 5.98
CA ARG A 35 25.50 -0.38 6.79
C ARG A 35 25.26 -0.20 8.28
N GLU A 36 24.99 1.01 8.75
CA GLU A 36 24.61 1.31 10.13
C GLU A 36 23.28 0.62 10.50
N LEU A 37 22.34 0.53 9.59
CA LEU A 37 21.10 -0.22 9.74
C LEU A 37 21.29 -1.75 9.71
N GLY A 38 22.49 -2.23 9.40
CA GLY A 38 22.83 -3.65 9.42
C GLY A 38 22.77 -4.36 8.09
N VAL A 39 22.56 -3.64 6.97
CA VAL A 39 22.58 -4.22 5.61
C VAL A 39 24.01 -4.62 5.26
N ARG A 40 24.20 -5.87 4.84
CA ARG A 40 25.51 -6.46 4.48
C ARG A 40 25.61 -6.82 3.00
N SER A 41 24.46 -7.01 2.35
CA SER A 41 24.39 -7.28 0.91
C SER A 41 25.12 -6.23 0.09
N PRO A 42 25.71 -6.59 -1.05
CA PRO A 42 26.44 -5.64 -1.91
C PRO A 42 25.54 -4.46 -2.33
N LEU A 43 26.05 -3.26 -2.20
CA LEU A 43 25.39 -2.02 -2.63
C LEU A 43 26.32 -1.31 -3.61
N PRO A 44 25.89 -1.06 -4.87
CA PRO A 44 26.73 -0.44 -5.89
C PRO A 44 26.92 1.06 -5.59
N GLU A 45 28.17 1.48 -5.52
CA GLU A 45 28.52 2.90 -5.40
C GLU A 45 28.33 3.62 -6.73
N GLY A 46 27.85 4.86 -6.66
CA GLY A 46 27.68 5.70 -7.86
C GLY A 46 26.53 5.33 -8.79
N ASP A 47 25.79 4.26 -8.49
CA ASP A 47 24.64 3.84 -9.31
C ASP A 47 23.33 4.52 -8.82
N PRO A 48 22.71 5.38 -9.63
CA PRO A 48 21.45 6.03 -9.29
C PRO A 48 20.29 5.05 -9.03
N SER A 49 20.38 3.84 -9.57
CA SER A 49 19.36 2.81 -9.36
C SER A 49 19.29 2.29 -7.92
N LEU A 50 20.34 2.52 -7.12
CA LEU A 50 20.36 2.23 -5.69
C LEU A 50 19.18 2.91 -4.97
N ALA A 51 18.83 4.15 -5.36
CA ALA A 51 17.69 4.87 -4.80
C ALA A 51 16.34 4.20 -5.09
N LEU A 52 16.27 3.35 -6.09
CA LEU A 52 15.09 2.62 -6.52
C LEU A 52 14.99 1.22 -5.91
N GLY A 53 16.01 0.83 -5.11
CA GLY A 53 16.04 -0.49 -4.48
C GLY A 53 16.32 -1.64 -5.44
N THR A 54 17.13 -1.39 -6.51
CA THR A 54 17.52 -2.43 -7.47
C THR A 54 18.54 -3.42 -6.91
N SER A 55 19.18 -3.07 -5.79
CA SER A 55 20.11 -3.95 -5.10
C SER A 55 19.38 -5.06 -4.37
N THR A 56 19.81 -6.30 -4.60
CA THR A 56 19.26 -7.46 -3.92
C THR A 56 19.73 -7.53 -2.48
N MET A 57 18.79 -7.74 -1.56
CA MET A 57 19.08 -8.03 -0.16
C MET A 57 18.10 -9.10 0.35
N THR A 58 18.45 -9.75 1.44
CA THR A 58 17.55 -10.74 2.04
C THR A 58 16.39 -10.05 2.75
N LEU A 59 15.23 -10.71 2.80
CA LEU A 59 14.09 -10.23 3.58
C LEU A 59 14.45 -10.05 5.05
N LEU A 60 15.33 -10.91 5.59
CA LEU A 60 15.80 -10.83 6.96
C LEU A 60 16.62 -9.56 7.21
N GLU A 61 17.53 -9.18 6.32
CA GLU A 61 18.29 -7.94 6.43
C GLU A 61 17.38 -6.72 6.40
N LEU A 62 16.46 -6.68 5.44
CA LEU A 62 15.50 -5.59 5.32
C LEU A 62 14.61 -5.46 6.55
N THR A 63 14.06 -6.59 7.04
CA THR A 63 13.21 -6.61 8.23
C THR A 63 14.00 -6.19 9.48
N SER A 64 15.27 -6.61 9.59
CA SER A 64 16.14 -6.21 10.70
C SER A 64 16.47 -4.72 10.68
N ALA A 65 16.66 -4.13 9.50
CA ALA A 65 16.85 -2.69 9.35
C ALA A 65 15.62 -1.91 9.84
N TYR A 66 14.40 -2.38 9.48
CA TYR A 66 13.15 -1.81 9.99
C TYR A 66 12.98 -2.01 11.50
N ALA A 67 13.43 -3.14 12.05
CA ALA A 67 13.45 -3.35 13.50
C ALA A 67 14.39 -2.36 14.21
N GLY A 68 15.52 -2.03 13.58
CA GLY A 68 16.42 -0.98 14.06
C GLY A 68 15.76 0.40 14.08
N ILE A 69 15.00 0.74 13.05
CA ILE A 69 14.21 1.98 12.99
C ILE A 69 13.14 1.96 14.09
N ALA A 70 12.34 0.90 14.18
CA ALA A 70 11.25 0.79 15.13
C ALA A 70 11.71 0.93 16.60
N ALA A 71 12.83 0.29 16.93
CA ALA A 71 13.41 0.33 18.28
C ALA A 71 14.30 1.56 18.53
N ASN A 72 14.59 2.36 17.51
CA ASN A 72 15.66 3.37 17.49
C ASN A 72 16.97 2.81 18.09
N ALA A 73 17.37 1.62 17.64
CA ALA A 73 18.54 0.90 18.10
C ALA A 73 19.23 0.18 16.94
N LEU A 74 20.39 0.64 16.52
CA LEU A 74 21.07 0.25 15.28
C LEU A 74 22.44 -0.38 15.56
N PRO A 75 22.81 -1.44 14.83
CA PRO A 75 21.94 -2.34 14.07
C PRO A 75 21.23 -3.36 14.93
N VAL A 76 20.06 -3.83 14.52
CA VAL A 76 19.46 -5.03 15.11
C VAL A 76 20.12 -6.28 14.53
N LYS A 77 20.61 -7.15 15.40
CA LYS A 77 21.21 -8.44 15.03
C LYS A 77 20.17 -9.55 15.26
N PRO A 78 19.57 -10.10 14.20
CA PRO A 78 18.57 -11.14 14.35
C PRO A 78 19.18 -12.41 14.94
N HIS A 79 18.44 -13.10 15.81
CA HIS A 79 18.82 -14.37 16.41
C HIS A 79 17.55 -15.23 16.63
N ALA A 80 17.66 -16.52 16.43
CA ALA A 80 16.55 -17.45 16.57
C ALA A 80 16.42 -18.04 17.99
N ILE A 81 17.48 -17.97 18.78
CA ILE A 81 17.54 -18.50 20.15
C ILE A 81 17.71 -17.32 21.09
N ALA A 82 16.92 -17.27 22.17
CA ALA A 82 17.05 -16.24 23.17
C ALA A 82 18.50 -16.18 23.69
N ARG A 83 19.06 -14.98 23.71
CA ARG A 83 20.38 -14.73 24.27
C ARG A 83 20.25 -14.26 25.71
N GLU A 84 21.23 -14.60 26.53
CA GLU A 84 21.34 -13.96 27.81
C GLU A 84 21.49 -12.45 27.64
N GLU A 85 20.83 -11.70 28.50
CA GLU A 85 20.94 -10.25 28.47
C GLU A 85 22.41 -9.81 28.63
N ALA A 86 22.85 -8.92 27.75
CA ALA A 86 24.17 -8.33 27.87
C ALA A 86 24.35 -7.68 29.27
N SER A 87 25.51 -7.87 29.89
CA SER A 87 25.81 -7.26 31.15
C SER A 87 25.73 -5.73 31.07
N PHE A 88 25.51 -5.05 32.22
CA PHE A 88 25.48 -3.59 32.29
C PHE A 88 26.69 -2.93 31.61
N TRP A 89 27.87 -3.48 31.79
CA TRP A 89 29.11 -2.97 31.20
C TRP A 89 29.16 -3.15 29.71
N GLN A 90 28.67 -4.27 29.17
CA GLN A 90 28.54 -4.48 27.72
C GLN A 90 27.52 -3.51 27.09
N LYS A 91 26.38 -3.27 27.75
CA LYS A 91 25.38 -2.28 27.28
C LYS A 91 25.96 -0.85 27.28
N LEU A 92 26.88 -0.53 28.21
CA LEU A 92 27.51 0.80 28.29
C LEU A 92 28.55 1.03 27.19
N TRP A 93 29.34 0.01 26.83
CA TRP A 93 30.43 0.13 25.87
C TRP A 93 30.02 -0.21 24.43
N ASP A 94 29.11 -1.17 24.24
CA ASP A 94 28.65 -1.70 22.98
C ASP A 94 27.18 -1.34 22.71
N GLY A 95 26.67 -0.27 23.32
CA GLY A 95 25.29 0.15 23.16
C GLY A 95 24.95 0.42 21.69
N PRO A 96 23.72 0.12 21.24
CA PRO A 96 23.32 0.34 19.86
C PRO A 96 23.38 1.83 19.49
N GLY A 97 23.77 2.12 18.25
CA GLY A 97 23.61 3.44 17.66
C GLY A 97 22.14 3.88 17.69
N ARG A 98 21.91 5.19 17.62
CA ARG A 98 20.56 5.76 17.59
C ARG A 98 20.48 6.84 16.53
N LEU A 99 19.33 6.93 15.88
CA LEU A 99 18.97 8.11 15.11
C LEU A 99 18.70 9.28 16.08
N SER A 100 18.96 10.50 15.65
CA SER A 100 18.50 11.66 16.42
C SER A 100 16.99 11.63 16.60
N GLY A 101 16.45 12.19 17.70
CA GLY A 101 15.01 12.19 17.95
C GLY A 101 14.21 12.75 16.78
N GLY A 102 14.61 13.89 16.26
CA GLY A 102 13.94 14.50 15.10
C GLY A 102 14.00 13.63 13.85
N THR A 103 15.16 13.01 13.55
CA THR A 103 15.30 12.11 12.39
C THR A 103 14.40 10.87 12.54
N HIS A 104 14.34 10.29 13.74
CA HIS A 104 13.49 9.13 13.98
C HIS A 104 12.01 9.46 13.81
N GLU A 105 11.55 10.57 14.41
CA GLU A 105 10.19 11.06 14.29
C GLU A 105 9.80 11.36 12.83
N ASP A 106 10.70 11.98 12.06
CA ASP A 106 10.48 12.27 10.64
C ASP A 106 10.31 10.98 9.82
N ILE A 107 11.15 9.97 10.06
CA ILE A 107 11.05 8.67 9.40
C ILE A 107 9.72 7.99 9.75
N GLU A 108 9.35 7.94 11.02
CA GLU A 108 8.07 7.36 11.45
C GLU A 108 6.88 8.11 10.85
N SER A 109 6.93 9.43 10.82
CA SER A 109 5.89 10.26 10.19
C SER A 109 5.72 9.90 8.70
N MET A 110 6.82 9.76 7.96
CA MET A 110 6.78 9.39 6.54
C MET A 110 6.28 7.95 6.33
N LEU A 111 6.73 6.99 7.15
CA LEU A 111 6.26 5.60 7.11
C LEU A 111 4.76 5.49 7.43
N ARG A 112 4.28 6.25 8.42
CA ARG A 112 2.88 6.32 8.76
C ARG A 112 2.04 6.95 7.63
N ARG A 113 2.56 8.00 7.00
CA ARG A 113 1.90 8.62 5.84
C ARG A 113 1.79 7.66 4.66
N ALA A 114 2.80 6.82 4.43
CA ALA A 114 2.76 5.79 3.40
C ALA A 114 1.63 4.76 3.64
N ILE A 115 1.28 4.50 4.90
CA ILE A 115 0.13 3.67 5.27
C ILE A 115 -1.18 4.44 5.13
N ASN A 116 -1.28 5.65 5.67
CA ASN A 116 -2.56 6.36 5.79
C ASN A 116 -3.08 6.85 4.43
N SER A 117 -2.20 7.33 3.56
CA SER A 117 -2.56 7.98 2.30
C SER A 117 -1.67 7.59 1.11
N GLY A 118 -0.77 6.64 1.29
CA GLY A 118 0.18 6.20 0.26
C GLY A 118 -0.07 4.78 -0.23
N THR A 119 0.99 4.22 -0.83
CA THR A 119 0.99 2.89 -1.45
C THR A 119 0.76 1.74 -0.47
N GLY A 120 0.92 1.96 0.84
CA GLY A 120 0.77 0.96 1.90
C GLY A 120 -0.63 0.87 2.51
N HIS A 121 -1.62 1.55 1.97
CA HIS A 121 -2.96 1.67 2.59
C HIS A 121 -3.61 0.33 2.94
N ALA A 122 -3.41 -0.73 2.14
CA ALA A 122 -3.95 -2.05 2.42
C ALA A 122 -3.40 -2.71 3.71
N ALA A 123 -2.31 -2.17 4.28
CA ALA A 123 -1.75 -2.60 5.56
C ALA A 123 -2.26 -1.81 6.77
N MET A 124 -3.20 -0.87 6.59
CA MET A 124 -3.70 -0.03 7.68
C MET A 124 -4.30 -0.86 8.80
N LEU A 125 -3.90 -0.56 10.04
CA LEU A 125 -4.45 -1.14 11.27
C LEU A 125 -5.25 -0.09 12.06
N PRO A 126 -6.15 -0.51 12.96
CA PRO A 126 -6.84 0.42 13.86
C PRO A 126 -5.93 1.07 14.91
N ILE A 127 -4.69 0.64 15.01
CA ILE A 127 -3.64 1.22 15.86
C ILE A 127 -2.55 1.87 15.02
N ALA A 128 -1.66 2.63 15.65
CA ALA A 128 -0.50 3.20 14.97
C ALA A 128 0.35 2.10 14.34
N ASN A 129 0.57 2.19 13.04
CA ASN A 129 1.44 1.29 12.31
C ASN A 129 2.22 2.04 11.24
N PHE A 130 3.36 1.52 10.89
CA PHE A 130 4.38 2.13 10.07
C PHE A 130 4.88 1.12 9.06
N GLY A 131 5.11 1.52 7.83
CA GLY A 131 5.59 0.56 6.84
C GLY A 131 5.73 1.12 5.44
N LYS A 132 6.31 0.31 4.57
CA LYS A 132 6.57 0.68 3.18
C LYS A 132 6.40 -0.52 2.25
N THR A 133 5.88 -0.24 1.09
CA THR A 133 5.77 -1.17 -0.03
C THR A 133 7.05 -1.18 -0.85
N GLY A 134 7.42 -2.32 -1.41
CA GLY A 134 8.40 -2.47 -2.46
C GLY A 134 7.82 -3.29 -3.61
N THR A 135 8.14 -2.92 -4.84
CA THR A 135 7.77 -3.68 -6.04
C THR A 135 8.90 -3.54 -7.03
N THR A 136 9.44 -4.67 -7.48
CA THR A 136 10.48 -4.68 -8.50
C THR A 136 9.89 -4.42 -9.88
N GLN A 137 10.78 -4.11 -10.84
CA GLN A 137 10.38 -3.94 -12.23
C GLN A 137 9.69 -5.21 -12.74
N ASP A 138 8.68 -5.07 -13.58
CA ASP A 138 7.81 -6.14 -14.08
C ASP A 138 7.06 -6.91 -12.97
N SER A 139 6.96 -6.36 -11.76
CA SER A 139 6.31 -7.01 -10.62
C SER A 139 6.79 -8.45 -10.38
N ARG A 140 8.10 -8.69 -10.44
CA ARG A 140 8.68 -10.02 -10.15
C ARG A 140 8.71 -10.31 -8.66
N ASP A 141 9.01 -9.26 -7.87
CA ASP A 141 8.95 -9.30 -6.41
C ASP A 141 8.01 -8.22 -5.91
N ALA A 142 7.22 -8.57 -4.94
CA ALA A 142 6.35 -7.68 -4.21
C ALA A 142 6.61 -7.81 -2.71
N LEU A 143 6.91 -6.69 -2.05
CA LEU A 143 7.30 -6.66 -0.65
C LEU A 143 6.44 -5.68 0.14
N PHE A 144 6.27 -6.00 1.40
CA PHE A 144 5.79 -5.06 2.41
C PHE A 144 6.57 -5.30 3.70
N VAL A 145 7.16 -4.26 4.25
CA VAL A 145 7.82 -4.31 5.56
C VAL A 145 7.25 -3.21 6.43
N GLY A 146 6.93 -3.55 7.68
CA GLY A 146 6.37 -2.60 8.61
C GLY A 146 6.30 -3.13 10.03
N TYR A 147 5.87 -2.25 10.95
CA TYR A 147 5.77 -2.55 12.36
C TYR A 147 4.55 -1.89 13.01
N ALA A 148 4.11 -2.48 14.11
CA ALA A 148 3.12 -1.95 15.02
C ALA A 148 3.32 -2.59 16.39
N GLY A 149 3.17 -1.82 17.47
CA GLY A 149 3.52 -2.29 18.80
C GLY A 149 4.99 -2.68 18.85
N ASP A 150 5.26 -3.87 19.33
CA ASP A 150 6.59 -4.47 19.47
C ASP A 150 6.96 -5.46 18.36
N LEU A 151 6.12 -5.57 17.35
CA LEU A 151 6.32 -6.51 16.22
C LEU A 151 6.74 -5.80 14.95
N VAL A 152 7.81 -6.32 14.34
CA VAL A 152 8.27 -5.94 12.99
C VAL A 152 8.15 -7.14 12.07
N VAL A 153 7.48 -6.97 10.95
CA VAL A 153 7.19 -8.06 10.01
C VAL A 153 7.54 -7.65 8.59
N GLY A 154 8.24 -8.52 7.90
CA GLY A 154 8.49 -8.42 6.46
C GLY A 154 7.74 -9.52 5.71
N VAL A 155 7.08 -9.15 4.62
CA VAL A 155 6.39 -10.08 3.72
C VAL A 155 6.95 -9.92 2.32
N TRP A 156 7.37 -11.02 1.73
CA TRP A 156 7.78 -11.10 0.34
C TRP A 156 6.89 -12.07 -0.41
N VAL A 157 6.54 -11.72 -1.62
CA VAL A 157 5.80 -12.55 -2.57
C VAL A 157 6.55 -12.51 -3.89
N GLY A 158 6.89 -13.68 -4.40
CA GLY A 158 7.61 -13.88 -5.65
C GLY A 158 7.35 -15.28 -6.20
N ARG A 159 7.94 -15.58 -7.35
CA ARG A 159 7.93 -16.91 -7.96
C ARG A 159 9.35 -17.46 -8.03
N ASP A 160 9.50 -18.76 -7.82
CA ASP A 160 10.81 -19.42 -7.82
C ASP A 160 11.51 -19.36 -9.20
N ASP A 161 10.73 -19.30 -10.28
CA ASP A 161 11.20 -19.15 -11.64
C ASP A 161 11.45 -17.68 -12.04
N ASN A 162 11.30 -16.74 -11.10
CA ASN A 162 11.43 -15.31 -11.31
C ASN A 162 10.52 -14.75 -12.42
N SER A 163 9.40 -15.40 -12.72
CA SER A 163 8.41 -14.89 -13.67
C SER A 163 7.57 -13.78 -13.05
N PRO A 164 7.04 -12.85 -13.85
CA PRO A 164 6.20 -11.75 -13.36
C PRO A 164 4.97 -12.23 -12.59
N LEU A 165 4.62 -11.51 -11.52
CA LEU A 165 3.43 -11.74 -10.69
C LEU A 165 2.14 -11.12 -11.29
N GLY A 166 2.24 -10.48 -12.45
CA GLY A 166 1.13 -9.78 -13.07
C GLY A 166 0.72 -8.52 -12.30
N ARG A 167 -0.51 -8.49 -11.78
CA ARG A 167 -1.04 -7.31 -11.06
C ARG A 167 -0.68 -7.25 -9.57
N VAL A 168 0.19 -8.12 -9.07
CA VAL A 168 0.59 -8.11 -7.67
C VAL A 168 1.68 -7.07 -7.44
N SER A 169 1.46 -6.19 -6.47
CA SER A 169 2.41 -5.19 -6.00
C SER A 169 2.55 -5.24 -4.49
N GLY A 170 3.55 -4.58 -3.93
CA GLY A 170 3.76 -4.51 -2.49
C GLY A 170 2.55 -3.95 -1.72
N GLY A 171 1.79 -3.05 -2.33
CA GLY A 171 0.58 -2.46 -1.75
C GLY A 171 -0.68 -3.33 -1.86
N THR A 172 -0.61 -4.49 -2.48
CA THR A 172 -1.76 -5.40 -2.65
C THR A 172 -1.63 -6.64 -1.77
N VAL A 173 -1.17 -7.76 -2.31
CA VAL A 173 -1.11 -9.05 -1.61
C VAL A 173 -0.18 -9.01 -0.38
N PRO A 174 1.09 -8.56 -0.46
CA PRO A 174 1.97 -8.53 0.70
C PRO A 174 1.44 -7.66 1.84
N ALA A 175 0.89 -6.47 1.53
CA ALA A 175 0.31 -5.57 2.52
C ALA A 175 -0.90 -6.20 3.24
N ARG A 176 -1.76 -6.92 2.52
CA ARG A 176 -2.90 -7.65 3.11
C ARG A 176 -2.46 -8.83 3.98
N ILE A 177 -1.46 -9.61 3.54
CA ILE A 177 -0.88 -10.71 4.34
C ILE A 177 -0.33 -10.13 5.64
N TRP A 178 0.48 -9.07 5.55
CA TRP A 178 1.03 -8.37 6.69
C TRP A 178 -0.07 -7.91 7.67
N ARG A 179 -1.08 -7.22 7.16
CA ARG A 179 -2.22 -6.73 7.96
C ARG A 179 -2.93 -7.87 8.69
N ASN A 180 -3.26 -8.94 7.98
CA ASN A 180 -3.97 -10.08 8.54
C ASN A 180 -3.15 -10.81 9.61
N PHE A 181 -1.83 -10.91 9.40
CA PHE A 181 -0.92 -11.44 10.40
C PHE A 181 -0.88 -10.57 11.65
N MET A 182 -0.67 -9.25 11.49
CA MET A 182 -0.55 -8.31 12.61
C MET A 182 -1.83 -8.23 13.44
N LEU A 183 -3.00 -8.23 12.81
CA LEU A 183 -4.28 -8.25 13.52
C LEU A 183 -4.39 -9.45 14.45
N ARG A 184 -3.91 -10.61 14.03
CA ARG A 184 -3.94 -11.84 14.85
C ARG A 184 -2.83 -11.86 15.89
N ALA A 185 -1.61 -11.49 15.50
CA ALA A 185 -0.44 -11.54 16.37
C ALA A 185 -0.53 -10.55 17.54
N LEU A 186 -1.16 -9.39 17.32
CA LEU A 186 -1.35 -8.36 18.34
C LEU A 186 -2.73 -8.48 19.05
N ASP A 187 -3.48 -9.56 18.79
CA ASP A 187 -4.85 -9.76 19.31
C ASP A 187 -5.74 -8.51 19.13
N ILE A 188 -5.53 -7.81 18.01
CA ILE A 188 -6.36 -6.66 17.66
C ILE A 188 -7.72 -7.19 17.23
N ARG A 189 -8.66 -7.17 18.14
CA ARG A 189 -10.06 -7.46 17.81
C ARG A 189 -10.52 -6.37 16.85
N GLN A 190 -10.76 -6.74 15.62
CA GLN A 190 -11.58 -5.89 14.77
C GLN A 190 -12.94 -5.82 15.48
N ALA A 191 -13.33 -4.63 15.95
CA ALA A 191 -14.74 -4.36 16.03
C ALA A 191 -15.35 -4.82 14.68
N PRO A 192 -16.45 -5.58 14.66
CA PRO A 192 -17.12 -5.86 13.40
C PRO A 192 -17.14 -4.52 12.67
N PRO A 193 -16.74 -4.47 11.38
CA PRO A 193 -16.73 -3.21 10.66
C PRO A 193 -18.06 -2.55 11.00
N PRO A 194 -18.08 -1.26 11.42
CA PRO A 194 -19.34 -0.59 11.61
C PRO A 194 -20.14 -0.96 10.38
N PRO A 195 -21.42 -1.43 10.52
CA PRO A 195 -22.23 -1.78 9.36
C PRO A 195 -21.96 -0.64 8.40
N ALA A 196 -21.38 -0.98 7.25
CA ALA A 196 -20.92 0.02 6.29
C ALA A 196 -22.02 1.05 6.27
N PRO A 197 -21.76 2.36 6.46
CA PRO A 197 -22.84 3.31 6.39
C PRO A 197 -23.55 2.81 5.14
N ARG A 198 -24.77 2.34 5.30
CA ARG A 198 -25.56 1.91 4.16
C ARG A 198 -25.64 3.20 3.38
N ASP A 199 -24.62 3.38 2.55
CA ASP A 199 -24.62 4.42 1.54
C ASP A 199 -25.82 3.99 0.71
N PRO A 200 -26.97 4.69 0.76
CA PRO A 200 -28.13 4.30 -0.02
C PRO A 200 -27.78 4.24 -1.51
N ASP A 201 -26.59 4.66 -1.86
CA ASP A 201 -26.07 4.76 -3.22
C ASP A 201 -25.00 3.69 -3.56
N ILE A 202 -24.60 2.80 -2.64
CA ILE A 202 -23.82 1.61 -2.99
C ILE A 202 -24.85 0.55 -3.40
N VAL A 203 -25.01 0.39 -4.70
CA VAL A 203 -25.53 -0.85 -5.28
C VAL A 203 -24.55 -1.92 -4.81
N GLU A 204 -24.99 -2.85 -3.94
CA GLU A 204 -24.22 -4.05 -3.62
C GLU A 204 -23.82 -4.66 -4.96
N GLU A 205 -22.52 -4.78 -5.20
CA GLU A 205 -22.07 -5.62 -6.30
C GLU A 205 -22.70 -6.99 -6.06
N PRO A 206 -23.36 -7.59 -7.06
CA PRO A 206 -24.00 -8.88 -6.89
C PRO A 206 -23.00 -9.85 -6.31
N GLU A 207 -23.40 -10.60 -5.28
CA GLU A 207 -22.61 -11.68 -4.67
C GLU A 207 -22.07 -12.56 -5.81
N PRO A 208 -20.81 -13.06 -5.73
CA PRO A 208 -20.25 -13.93 -6.76
C PRO A 208 -21.14 -15.16 -6.91
N GLY A 209 -21.91 -15.18 -7.98
CA GLY A 209 -22.96 -16.18 -8.29
C GLY A 209 -24.18 -15.60 -8.99
N GLU A 210 -24.42 -14.29 -8.99
CA GLU A 210 -25.59 -13.67 -9.63
C GLU A 210 -25.32 -13.10 -11.04
N GLY A 211 -24.10 -13.15 -11.51
CA GLY A 211 -23.76 -12.82 -12.89
C GLY A 211 -22.30 -13.19 -13.21
N GLU A 212 -22.09 -13.95 -14.26
CA GLU A 212 -20.78 -14.28 -14.76
C GLU A 212 -20.38 -13.26 -15.84
N ILE A 213 -19.25 -12.59 -15.66
CA ILE A 213 -18.72 -11.65 -16.66
C ILE A 213 -17.65 -12.38 -17.46
N ILE A 214 -17.93 -12.61 -18.75
CA ILE A 214 -16.99 -13.22 -19.70
C ILE A 214 -16.42 -12.08 -20.54
N VAL A 215 -15.11 -11.85 -20.44
CA VAL A 215 -14.41 -10.84 -21.25
C VAL A 215 -13.77 -11.53 -22.44
N GLU A 216 -14.16 -11.11 -23.65
CA GLU A 216 -13.63 -11.58 -24.93
C GLU A 216 -12.78 -10.48 -25.58
N PRO A 217 -11.90 -10.78 -26.55
CA PRO A 217 -11.03 -9.78 -27.18
C PRO A 217 -11.78 -8.63 -27.90
N ASP A 218 -13.04 -8.84 -28.26
CA ASP A 218 -13.91 -7.92 -29.00
C ASP A 218 -15.08 -7.37 -28.18
N GLY A 219 -15.22 -7.78 -26.89
CA GLY A 219 -16.30 -7.31 -26.06
C GLY A 219 -16.36 -7.97 -24.67
N ALA A 220 -17.48 -7.81 -23.99
CA ALA A 220 -17.78 -8.48 -22.71
C ALA A 220 -19.22 -8.98 -22.71
N THR A 221 -19.44 -10.17 -22.19
CA THR A 221 -20.77 -10.73 -21.97
C THR A 221 -21.02 -10.86 -20.47
N ILE A 222 -22.14 -10.30 -20.00
CA ILE A 222 -22.59 -10.38 -18.61
C ILE A 222 -23.77 -11.32 -18.57
N MET A 223 -23.60 -12.47 -17.92
CA MET A 223 -24.68 -13.43 -17.68
C MET A 223 -25.51 -12.99 -16.49
N LEU A 224 -26.81 -12.78 -16.67
CA LEU A 224 -27.73 -12.39 -15.63
C LEU A 224 -28.84 -13.45 -15.48
N PRO A 225 -29.47 -13.57 -14.28
CA PRO A 225 -30.67 -14.38 -14.15
C PRO A 225 -31.77 -13.89 -15.12
N GLY A 226 -32.07 -14.69 -16.15
CA GLY A 226 -33.08 -14.37 -17.16
C GLY A 226 -32.55 -13.86 -18.52
N GLY A 227 -31.22 -13.69 -18.68
CA GLY A 227 -30.66 -13.29 -19.97
C GLY A 227 -29.18 -12.94 -19.92
N GLU A 228 -28.66 -12.50 -21.07
CA GLU A 228 -27.28 -12.02 -21.18
C GLU A 228 -27.21 -10.61 -21.77
N VAL A 229 -26.23 -9.83 -21.33
CA VAL A 229 -25.90 -8.50 -21.85
C VAL A 229 -24.55 -8.61 -22.54
N ARG A 230 -24.50 -8.39 -23.83
CA ARG A 230 -23.25 -8.35 -24.62
C ARG A 230 -22.91 -6.90 -24.94
N ILE A 231 -21.68 -6.53 -24.66
CA ILE A 231 -21.12 -5.20 -24.94
C ILE A 231 -19.95 -5.40 -25.92
N ASP A 232 -20.08 -4.89 -27.12
CA ASP A 232 -19.05 -4.95 -28.13
C ASP A 232 -18.86 -3.57 -28.81
N ARG A 233 -18.08 -3.52 -29.92
CA ARG A 233 -17.77 -2.27 -30.62
C ARG A 233 -18.98 -1.65 -31.33
N ASP A 234 -20.01 -2.44 -31.56
CA ASP A 234 -21.24 -2.02 -32.27
C ASP A 234 -22.32 -1.57 -31.28
N GLY A 235 -22.09 -1.77 -29.96
CA GLY A 235 -22.99 -1.30 -28.91
C GLY A 235 -23.29 -2.32 -27.82
N VAL A 236 -24.45 -2.16 -27.19
CA VAL A 236 -24.96 -3.06 -26.15
C VAL A 236 -26.12 -3.84 -26.68
N SER A 237 -26.01 -5.16 -26.68
CA SER A 237 -27.10 -6.09 -27.06
C SER A 237 -27.56 -6.92 -25.89
N LEU A 238 -28.86 -7.20 -25.80
CA LEU A 238 -29.50 -7.96 -24.73
C LEU A 238 -30.16 -9.19 -25.33
N GLN A 239 -29.94 -10.37 -24.79
CA GLN A 239 -30.55 -11.62 -25.21
C GLN A 239 -31.07 -12.43 -24.02
N GLY A 240 -32.26 -13.00 -24.13
CA GLY A 240 -32.86 -13.88 -23.12
C GLY A 240 -34.38 -13.95 -23.16
N PRO A 241 -34.99 -14.93 -22.52
CA PRO A 241 -36.43 -15.11 -22.46
C PRO A 241 -37.17 -13.99 -21.72
N ASP A 242 -36.48 -13.20 -20.91
CA ASP A 242 -37.05 -12.10 -20.09
C ASP A 242 -36.44 -10.75 -20.44
N TYR A 243 -36.33 -10.51 -21.77
CA TYR A 243 -35.67 -9.32 -22.34
C TYR A 243 -36.21 -8.00 -21.77
N ASP A 244 -37.51 -7.89 -21.58
CA ASP A 244 -38.17 -6.67 -21.11
C ASP A 244 -37.80 -6.38 -19.65
N ALA A 245 -37.73 -7.39 -18.78
CA ALA A 245 -37.32 -7.24 -17.39
C ALA A 245 -35.83 -6.86 -17.24
N VAL A 246 -34.96 -7.42 -18.09
CA VAL A 246 -33.54 -7.06 -18.10
C VAL A 246 -33.35 -5.61 -18.58
N ARG A 247 -34.06 -5.20 -19.62
CA ARG A 247 -34.04 -3.84 -20.15
C ARG A 247 -34.53 -2.81 -19.13
N GLU A 248 -35.62 -3.11 -18.42
CA GLU A 248 -36.15 -2.23 -17.38
C GLU A 248 -35.16 -2.03 -16.24
N ARG A 249 -34.49 -3.09 -15.77
CA ARG A 249 -33.45 -3.01 -14.74
C ARG A 249 -32.21 -2.22 -15.18
N VAL A 250 -31.78 -2.36 -16.42
CA VAL A 250 -30.66 -1.58 -16.99
C VAL A 250 -31.02 -0.10 -17.06
N GLU A 251 -32.23 0.24 -17.46
CA GLU A 251 -32.69 1.62 -17.52
C GLU A 251 -32.85 2.25 -16.13
N GLU A 252 -33.37 1.50 -15.16
CA GLU A 252 -33.42 1.94 -13.76
C GLU A 252 -32.02 2.13 -13.14
N ALA A 253 -31.08 1.24 -13.46
CA ALA A 253 -29.68 1.39 -12.98
C ALA A 253 -29.02 2.64 -13.60
N ARG A 254 -29.28 2.91 -14.86
CA ARG A 254 -28.80 4.11 -15.55
C ARG A 254 -29.37 5.39 -14.92
N GLN A 255 -30.67 5.45 -14.68
CA GLN A 255 -31.32 6.62 -14.04
C GLN A 255 -30.74 6.87 -12.63
N ARG A 256 -30.57 5.79 -11.83
CA ARG A 256 -29.93 5.90 -10.50
C ARG A 256 -28.50 6.41 -10.57
N ALA A 257 -27.74 5.99 -11.57
CA ALA A 257 -26.37 6.47 -11.78
C ALA A 257 -26.33 7.96 -12.17
N GLU A 258 -27.24 8.41 -13.05
CA GLU A 258 -27.36 9.82 -13.44
C GLU A 258 -27.76 10.71 -12.24
N GLU A 259 -28.75 10.30 -11.44
CA GLU A 259 -29.16 11.03 -10.24
C GLU A 259 -28.04 11.10 -9.20
N ARG A 260 -27.25 10.01 -9.05
CA ARG A 260 -26.08 9.99 -8.17
C ARG A 260 -25.01 10.98 -8.62
N TYR A 261 -24.72 11.01 -9.92
CA TYR A 261 -23.75 11.94 -10.49
C TYR A 261 -24.13 13.40 -10.21
N GLU A 262 -25.40 13.76 -10.40
CA GLU A 262 -25.90 15.10 -10.14
C GLU A 262 -25.83 15.47 -8.65
N ARG A 263 -26.13 14.52 -7.73
CA ARG A 263 -25.97 14.75 -6.27
C ARG A 263 -24.52 14.98 -5.86
N ILE A 264 -23.59 14.19 -6.43
CA ILE A 264 -22.14 14.38 -6.16
C ILE A 264 -21.69 15.74 -6.68
N ARG A 265 -22.10 16.13 -7.85
CA ARG A 265 -21.78 17.41 -8.45
C ARG A 265 -22.29 18.59 -7.62
N GLN A 266 -23.54 18.54 -7.16
CA GLN A 266 -24.10 19.56 -6.27
C GLN A 266 -23.33 19.67 -4.95
N ARG A 267 -22.97 18.54 -4.34
CA ARG A 267 -22.17 18.55 -3.10
C ARG A 267 -20.79 19.19 -3.29
N ILE A 268 -20.12 18.90 -4.40
CA ILE A 268 -18.82 19.52 -4.74
C ILE A 268 -18.98 21.04 -4.93
N GLU A 269 -20.04 21.50 -5.58
CA GLU A 269 -20.33 22.92 -5.76
C GLU A 269 -20.62 23.62 -4.43
N GLU A 270 -21.40 22.98 -3.53
CA GLU A 270 -21.67 23.51 -2.18
C GLU A 270 -20.40 23.57 -1.31
N GLU A 271 -19.55 22.55 -1.35
CA GLU A 271 -18.28 22.55 -0.62
C GLU A 271 -17.33 23.64 -1.14
N ARG A 272 -17.29 23.86 -2.45
CA ARG A 272 -16.52 24.96 -3.04
C ARG A 272 -17.05 26.32 -2.61
N ALA A 273 -18.35 26.53 -2.62
CA ALA A 273 -18.97 27.77 -2.19
C ALA A 273 -18.69 28.07 -0.71
N ARG A 274 -18.75 27.05 0.16
CA ARG A 274 -18.39 27.20 1.59
C ARG A 274 -16.91 27.55 1.78
N ALA A 275 -16.02 26.89 1.03
CA ALA A 275 -14.60 27.18 1.10
C ALA A 275 -14.25 28.60 0.63
N GLU A 276 -14.97 29.10 -0.37
CA GLU A 276 -14.83 30.51 -0.82
C GLU A 276 -15.36 31.52 0.22
N GLU A 277 -16.46 31.22 0.90
CA GLU A 277 -16.97 32.07 2.00
C GLU A 277 -16.04 32.11 3.22
N GLU A 278 -15.42 30.97 3.56
CA GLU A 278 -14.43 30.89 4.64
C GLU A 278 -13.12 31.63 4.29
N ALA A 279 -12.72 31.64 3.03
CA ALA A 279 -11.51 32.33 2.57
C ALA A 279 -11.65 33.88 2.53
N VAL A 280 -12.88 34.39 2.55
CA VAL A 280 -13.19 35.84 2.54
C VAL A 280 -13.39 36.40 3.96
N ARG A 281 -13.50 35.55 4.96
CA ARG A 281 -13.53 35.95 6.40
C ARG A 281 -12.13 35.92 7.01
#